data_31d73158fd4ed3f508b7cf4537265e4a
#
_entry.id   31d73158fd4ed3f508b7cf4537265e4a
#
_cell.length_a   1.000
_cell.length_b   1.000
_cell.length_c   1.000
_cell.angle_alpha   90.00
_cell.angle_beta   90.00
_cell.angle_gamma   90.00
#
_symmetry.space_group_name_H-M   'P 1'
#
loop_
_entity.id
_entity.type
_entity.pdbx_description
1 polymer ?
#
loop_
_entity_poly.entity_id
_entity_poly.type
_entity_poly.pdbx_seq_one_letter_code
_entity_poly.pdbx_strand_id
1 'polypeptide(L)'
;MMKRLGIDYKETEYIKEVFKLKYLKITGVYSHLCDVKDKDFTVKQLKSYDKVVDMLKINGYSFKTHIQATEALFRYPEYKYDYVRIGIGLYGYGDKSLKPVMSVRSRIIGIKMLKKGETLGYEQSFKAHKDMKAADVLIGYGDGISRVQDKSYALCKGNKCSYWAYMYGSAFY
;
A
#
# COMPACT_ATOMS: atom_id res chain seq x y z
N MET A 1 -18.28 2.51 4.65
CA MET A 1 -17.11 3.26 5.14
C MET A 1 -16.14 2.31 5.84
N MET A 2 -14.88 2.72 6.01
CA MET A 2 -13.83 1.85 6.56
C MET A 2 -14.02 1.48 8.05
N LYS A 3 -14.82 2.24 8.78
CA LYS A 3 -15.17 2.01 10.21
C LYS A 3 -13.97 1.75 11.12
N ARG A 4 -12.96 2.61 11.04
CA ARG A 4 -11.79 2.56 11.94
C ARG A 4 -11.93 3.57 13.07
N LEU A 5 -11.50 4.81 12.84
CA LEU A 5 -11.56 5.92 13.77
C LEU A 5 -12.49 7.01 13.24
N GLY A 6 -12.93 7.89 14.12
CA GLY A 6 -13.78 9.02 13.77
C GLY A 6 -15.25 8.80 14.09
N ILE A 7 -16.08 9.76 13.70
CA ILE A 7 -17.51 9.82 13.97
C ILE A 7 -18.24 9.26 12.74
N ASP A 8 -19.32 8.53 12.94
CA ASP A 8 -20.16 8.06 11.81
C ASP A 8 -20.82 9.27 11.14
N TYR A 9 -20.80 9.30 9.81
CA TYR A 9 -21.36 10.40 9.02
C TYR A 9 -22.85 10.63 9.25
N LYS A 10 -23.54 9.66 9.84
CA LYS A 10 -24.97 9.76 10.19
C LYS A 10 -25.21 10.52 11.51
N GLU A 11 -24.21 10.63 12.35
CA GLU A 11 -24.28 11.29 13.65
C GLU A 11 -24.08 12.83 13.50
N THR A 12 -24.93 13.42 12.67
CA THR A 12 -24.77 14.83 12.25
C THR A 12 -24.83 15.83 13.41
N GLU A 13 -25.67 15.59 14.40
CA GLU A 13 -25.76 16.47 15.59
C GLU A 13 -24.49 16.36 16.43
N TYR A 14 -24.00 15.15 16.66
CA TYR A 14 -22.74 14.97 17.40
C TYR A 14 -21.55 15.60 16.66
N ILE A 15 -21.51 15.49 15.33
CA ILE A 15 -20.49 16.17 14.50
C ILE A 15 -20.54 17.69 14.73
N LYS A 16 -21.73 18.31 14.73
CA LYS A 16 -21.89 19.74 15.00
C LYS A 16 -21.48 20.13 16.42
N GLU A 17 -21.76 19.29 17.42
CA GLU A 17 -21.35 19.54 18.80
C GLU A 17 -19.82 19.57 18.94
N VAL A 18 -19.09 18.71 18.24
CA VAL A 18 -17.63 18.73 18.22
C VAL A 18 -17.09 20.08 17.75
N PHE A 19 -17.73 20.73 16.77
CA PHE A 19 -17.34 22.05 16.28
C PHE A 19 -17.65 23.20 17.27
N LYS A 20 -18.50 22.97 18.26
CA LYS A 20 -18.84 23.95 19.31
C LYS A 20 -17.92 23.88 20.52
N LEU A 21 -17.02 22.88 20.57
CA LEU A 21 -16.13 22.71 21.73
C LEU A 21 -15.19 23.90 21.90
N LYS A 22 -15.27 24.56 23.06
CA LYS A 22 -14.60 25.85 23.36
C LYS A 22 -13.07 25.80 23.21
N TYR A 23 -12.46 24.67 23.55
CA TYR A 23 -11.00 24.55 23.63
C TYR A 23 -10.40 23.82 22.43
N LEU A 24 -11.21 23.51 21.42
CA LEU A 24 -10.75 22.88 20.19
C LEU A 24 -10.93 23.81 19.00
N LYS A 25 -9.89 23.90 18.17
CA LYS A 25 -9.97 24.54 16.86
C LYS A 25 -9.93 23.46 15.80
N ILE A 26 -11.08 23.16 15.23
CA ILE A 26 -11.16 22.17 14.13
C ILE A 26 -10.66 22.83 12.85
N THR A 27 -9.52 22.38 12.35
CA THR A 27 -8.87 22.93 11.15
C THR A 27 -9.11 22.09 9.91
N GLY A 28 -9.57 20.86 10.06
CA GLY A 28 -9.82 19.98 8.94
C GLY A 28 -10.85 18.88 9.21
N VAL A 29 -11.55 18.49 8.16
CA VAL A 29 -12.46 17.35 8.13
C VAL A 29 -11.96 16.37 7.09
N TYR A 30 -11.83 15.10 7.46
CA TYR A 30 -11.35 14.09 6.53
C TYR A 30 -12.06 12.75 6.68
N SER A 31 -11.96 11.96 5.64
CA SER A 31 -12.32 10.56 5.65
C SER A 31 -11.27 9.74 4.87
N HIS A 32 -11.51 8.46 4.70
CA HIS A 32 -10.63 7.60 3.91
C HIS A 32 -11.46 6.62 3.08
N LEU A 33 -11.16 6.55 1.78
CA LEU A 33 -11.85 5.63 0.87
C LEU A 33 -11.43 4.19 1.17
N CYS A 34 -12.41 3.31 1.23
CA CYS A 34 -12.21 1.92 1.65
C CYS A 34 -11.70 1.04 0.50
N ASP A 35 -12.35 1.14 -0.65
CA ASP A 35 -12.02 0.38 -1.86
C ASP A 35 -12.21 1.26 -3.10
N VAL A 36 -11.12 1.82 -3.58
CA VAL A 36 -11.14 2.72 -4.75
C VAL A 36 -11.31 1.99 -6.08
N LYS A 37 -11.26 0.65 -6.08
CA LYS A 37 -11.48 -0.17 -7.27
C LYS A 37 -12.97 -0.40 -7.52
N ASP A 38 -13.76 -0.46 -6.46
CA ASP A 38 -15.22 -0.46 -6.55
C ASP A 38 -15.72 0.98 -6.74
N LYS A 39 -16.11 1.30 -7.97
CA LYS A 39 -16.55 2.65 -8.36
C LYS A 39 -17.83 3.07 -7.62
N ASP A 40 -18.82 2.19 -7.58
CA ASP A 40 -20.14 2.53 -7.02
C ASP A 40 -20.02 2.74 -5.50
N PHE A 41 -19.28 1.89 -4.83
CA PHE A 41 -19.00 2.03 -3.42
C PHE A 41 -18.18 3.31 -3.13
N THR A 42 -17.17 3.61 -3.92
CA THR A 42 -16.37 4.83 -3.79
C THR A 42 -17.19 6.09 -3.98
N VAL A 43 -18.00 6.18 -5.05
CA VAL A 43 -18.87 7.32 -5.30
C VAL A 43 -19.88 7.51 -4.17
N LYS A 44 -20.43 6.42 -3.63
CA LYS A 44 -21.31 6.48 -2.44
C LYS A 44 -20.60 7.03 -1.21
N GLN A 45 -19.34 6.65 -0.98
CA GLN A 45 -18.54 7.22 0.12
C GLN A 45 -18.26 8.71 -0.08
N LEU A 46 -17.87 9.12 -1.28
CA LEU A 46 -17.62 10.52 -1.64
C LEU A 46 -18.87 11.37 -1.40
N LYS A 47 -20.02 10.96 -1.94
CA LYS A 47 -21.30 11.64 -1.73
C LYS A 47 -21.68 11.74 -0.24
N SER A 48 -21.39 10.71 0.55
CA SER A 48 -21.69 10.74 1.98
C SER A 48 -20.76 11.71 2.74
N TYR A 49 -19.51 11.80 2.31
CA TYR A 49 -18.54 12.76 2.85
C TYR A 49 -18.91 14.18 2.48
N ASP A 50 -19.24 14.45 1.21
CA ASP A 50 -19.61 15.77 0.73
C ASP A 50 -20.86 16.30 1.44
N LYS A 51 -21.87 15.45 1.69
CA LYS A 51 -23.04 15.82 2.50
C LYS A 51 -22.69 16.35 3.88
N VAL A 52 -21.71 15.74 4.56
CA VAL A 52 -21.24 16.22 5.87
C VAL A 52 -20.48 17.53 5.72
N VAL A 53 -19.62 17.63 4.72
CA VAL A 53 -18.86 18.86 4.43
C VAL A 53 -19.81 20.02 4.16
N ASP A 54 -20.80 19.82 3.30
CA ASP A 54 -21.79 20.85 2.94
C ASP A 54 -22.62 21.26 4.14
N MET A 55 -23.10 20.30 4.92
CA MET A 55 -23.83 20.56 6.16
C MET A 55 -23.03 21.44 7.11
N LEU A 56 -21.77 21.14 7.30
CA LEU A 56 -20.89 21.92 8.17
C LEU A 56 -20.63 23.34 7.62
N LYS A 57 -20.40 23.48 6.31
CA LYS A 57 -20.22 24.79 5.66
C LYS A 57 -21.47 25.66 5.75
N ILE A 58 -22.66 25.08 5.53
CA ILE A 58 -23.95 25.80 5.67
C ILE A 58 -24.15 26.27 7.10
N ASN A 59 -23.64 25.55 8.11
CA ASN A 59 -23.66 25.99 9.51
C ASN A 59 -22.55 27.01 9.86
N GLY A 60 -21.82 27.54 8.88
CA GLY A 60 -20.84 28.61 9.06
C GLY A 60 -19.46 28.15 9.51
N TYR A 61 -19.17 26.86 9.54
CA TYR A 61 -17.85 26.35 9.93
C TYR A 61 -16.84 26.46 8.79
N SER A 62 -15.62 26.86 9.11
CA SER A 62 -14.49 26.96 8.18
C SER A 62 -13.43 25.91 8.53
N PHE A 63 -13.06 25.09 7.56
CA PHE A 63 -12.10 24.01 7.72
C PHE A 63 -11.56 23.58 6.35
N LYS A 64 -10.49 22.81 6.36
CA LYS A 64 -9.91 22.15 5.18
C LYS A 64 -10.45 20.73 5.01
N THR A 65 -10.53 20.28 3.78
CA THR A 65 -11.10 18.97 3.42
C THR A 65 -10.06 18.07 2.77
N HIS A 66 -10.06 16.78 3.11
CA HIS A 66 -9.29 15.76 2.39
C HIS A 66 -9.84 14.35 2.58
N ILE A 67 -9.92 13.57 1.50
CA ILE A 67 -10.39 12.18 1.54
C ILE A 67 -9.53 11.26 0.68
N GLN A 68 -8.96 11.77 -0.40
CA GLN A 68 -8.20 10.99 -1.37
C GLN A 68 -6.79 10.66 -0.85
N ALA A 69 -6.38 9.41 -1.11
CA ALA A 69 -5.01 8.94 -1.03
C ALA A 69 -4.47 8.71 -2.46
N THR A 70 -3.27 8.15 -2.61
CA THR A 70 -2.58 7.99 -3.90
C THR A 70 -3.48 7.46 -5.01
N GLU A 71 -4.05 6.27 -4.85
CA GLU A 71 -4.81 5.63 -5.93
C GLU A 71 -6.11 6.38 -6.25
N ALA A 72 -6.78 6.94 -5.23
CA ALA A 72 -7.99 7.71 -5.42
C ALA A 72 -7.75 9.01 -6.21
N LEU A 73 -6.61 9.66 -6.00
CA LEU A 73 -6.23 10.87 -6.74
C LEU A 73 -6.17 10.61 -8.25
N PHE A 74 -5.59 9.47 -8.66
CA PHE A 74 -5.46 9.12 -10.07
C PHE A 74 -6.76 8.58 -10.68
N ARG A 75 -7.56 7.83 -9.90
CA ARG A 75 -8.81 7.22 -10.40
C ARG A 75 -9.99 8.17 -10.48
N TYR A 76 -10.03 9.16 -9.59
CA TYR A 76 -11.15 10.10 -9.43
C TYR A 76 -10.65 11.54 -9.38
N PRO A 77 -9.97 12.02 -10.44
CA PRO A 77 -9.38 13.35 -10.48
C PRO A 77 -10.42 14.47 -10.52
N GLU A 78 -11.68 14.15 -10.83
CA GLU A 78 -12.80 15.08 -10.84
C GLU A 78 -13.22 15.54 -9.44
N TYR A 79 -12.97 14.74 -8.40
CA TYR A 79 -13.24 15.09 -7.01
C TYR A 79 -12.06 15.89 -6.45
N LYS A 80 -12.30 17.17 -6.14
CA LYS A 80 -11.27 18.08 -5.66
C LYS A 80 -11.56 18.54 -4.24
N TYR A 81 -10.56 18.36 -3.37
CA TYR A 81 -10.57 18.79 -1.98
C TYR A 81 -9.36 19.66 -1.70
N ASP A 82 -9.29 20.31 -0.50
CA ASP A 82 -8.18 21.19 -0.19
C ASP A 82 -6.82 20.47 -0.16
N TYR A 83 -6.78 19.21 0.29
CA TYR A 83 -5.56 18.41 0.38
C TYR A 83 -5.78 16.98 -0.10
N VAL A 84 -4.66 16.34 -0.45
CA VAL A 84 -4.55 14.92 -0.72
C VAL A 84 -3.50 14.29 0.21
N ARG A 85 -3.63 13.01 0.50
CA ARG A 85 -2.67 12.27 1.32
C ARG A 85 -1.91 11.27 0.44
N ILE A 86 -0.73 11.65 0.01
CA ILE A 86 0.11 10.81 -0.83
C ILE A 86 0.98 9.92 0.06
N GLY A 87 0.83 8.61 -0.07
CA GLY A 87 1.65 7.58 0.58
C GLY A 87 2.55 6.89 -0.44
N ILE A 88 2.12 5.75 -0.97
CA ILE A 88 2.91 4.96 -1.91
C ILE A 88 3.29 5.72 -3.19
N GLY A 89 2.53 6.74 -3.57
CA GLY A 89 2.84 7.61 -4.71
C GLY A 89 4.17 8.38 -4.56
N LEU A 90 4.60 8.70 -3.34
CA LEU A 90 5.90 9.31 -3.09
C LEU A 90 7.06 8.38 -3.46
N TYR A 91 6.83 7.07 -3.41
CA TYR A 91 7.80 6.05 -3.79
C TYR A 91 7.68 5.60 -5.25
N GLY A 92 6.78 6.25 -6.02
CA GLY A 92 6.57 5.94 -7.42
C GLY A 92 5.65 4.76 -7.68
N TYR A 93 4.74 4.44 -6.76
CA TYR A 93 3.77 3.35 -6.88
C TYR A 93 2.33 3.86 -6.79
N GLY A 94 1.38 3.05 -7.26
CA GLY A 94 -0.05 3.36 -7.21
C GLY A 94 -0.65 3.86 -8.51
N ASP A 95 0.18 4.31 -9.45
CA ASP A 95 -0.21 4.60 -10.84
C ASP A 95 0.94 4.34 -11.81
N LYS A 96 0.61 3.99 -13.07
CA LYS A 96 1.60 3.66 -14.12
C LYS A 96 2.40 4.87 -14.61
N SER A 97 1.91 6.07 -14.41
CA SER A 97 2.62 7.31 -14.77
C SER A 97 3.76 7.64 -13.80
N LEU A 98 3.76 7.04 -12.61
CA LEU A 98 4.77 7.25 -11.61
C LEU A 98 6.01 6.39 -11.87
N LYS A 99 7.17 6.91 -11.50
CA LYS A 99 8.45 6.18 -11.61
C LYS A 99 8.89 5.72 -10.23
N PRO A 100 9.13 4.41 -10.02
CA PRO A 100 9.67 3.90 -8.76
C PRO A 100 10.99 4.59 -8.40
N VAL A 101 11.08 5.12 -7.18
CA VAL A 101 12.28 5.81 -6.66
C VAL A 101 13.10 4.93 -5.71
N MET A 102 12.56 3.79 -5.32
CA MET A 102 13.22 2.84 -4.41
C MET A 102 13.68 1.60 -5.18
N SER A 103 14.89 1.15 -4.90
CA SER A 103 15.41 -0.14 -5.36
C SER A 103 16.08 -0.89 -4.21
N VAL A 104 15.85 -2.19 -4.13
CA VAL A 104 16.54 -3.09 -3.21
C VAL A 104 17.61 -3.82 -4.00
N ARG A 105 18.86 -3.81 -3.51
CA ARG A 105 20.00 -4.45 -4.18
C ARG A 105 20.74 -5.34 -3.20
N SER A 106 21.25 -6.46 -3.70
CA SER A 106 22.08 -7.37 -2.93
C SER A 106 23.18 -7.96 -3.79
N ARG A 107 24.07 -8.75 -3.18
CA ARG A 107 25.19 -9.43 -3.86
C ARG A 107 25.01 -10.93 -3.83
N ILE A 108 25.36 -11.58 -4.94
CA ILE A 108 25.52 -13.03 -5.00
C ILE A 108 26.82 -13.38 -4.28
N ILE A 109 26.74 -14.29 -3.31
CA ILE A 109 27.89 -14.77 -2.52
C ILE A 109 28.24 -16.23 -2.81
N GLY A 110 27.36 -16.95 -3.46
CA GLY A 110 27.59 -18.35 -3.85
C GLY A 110 26.66 -18.76 -4.97
N ILE A 111 27.09 -19.74 -5.77
CA ILE A 111 26.28 -20.37 -6.80
C ILE A 111 26.42 -21.88 -6.64
N LYS A 112 25.30 -22.59 -6.66
CA LYS A 112 25.21 -24.06 -6.57
C LYS A 112 24.48 -24.61 -7.78
N MET A 113 24.86 -25.80 -8.19
CA MET A 113 24.07 -26.59 -9.14
C MET A 113 23.12 -27.48 -8.35
N LEU A 114 21.85 -27.41 -8.69
CA LEU A 114 20.83 -28.35 -8.19
C LEU A 114 20.42 -29.28 -9.34
N LYS A 115 20.47 -30.59 -9.08
CA LYS A 115 19.91 -31.57 -9.98
C LYS A 115 18.39 -31.67 -9.80
N LYS A 116 17.69 -32.08 -10.84
CA LYS A 116 16.26 -32.37 -10.77
C LYS A 116 15.96 -33.29 -9.57
N GLY A 117 15.04 -32.88 -8.73
CA GLY A 117 14.62 -33.60 -7.53
C GLY A 117 15.38 -33.23 -6.26
N GLU A 118 16.52 -32.55 -6.34
CA GLU A 118 17.21 -32.04 -5.15
C GLU A 118 16.42 -30.91 -4.48
N THR A 119 16.62 -30.77 -3.18
CA THR A 119 15.87 -29.82 -2.36
C THR A 119 16.76 -28.73 -1.79
N LEU A 120 16.17 -27.58 -1.47
CA LEU A 120 16.83 -26.43 -0.87
C LEU A 120 16.02 -25.93 0.30
N GLY A 121 16.70 -25.46 1.36
CA GLY A 121 16.10 -24.86 2.53
C GLY A 121 15.56 -25.84 3.56
N TYR A 122 15.04 -25.30 4.67
CA TYR A 122 14.43 -26.07 5.74
C TYR A 122 13.16 -26.76 5.26
N GLU A 123 12.88 -27.94 5.82
CA GLU A 123 11.69 -28.75 5.48
C GLU A 123 11.57 -29.07 3.99
N GLN A 124 12.72 -29.05 3.26
CA GLN A 124 12.76 -29.26 1.81
C GLN A 124 11.80 -28.31 1.07
N SER A 125 11.69 -27.08 1.56
CA SER A 125 10.69 -26.09 1.14
C SER A 125 10.76 -25.71 -0.33
N PHE A 126 11.89 -25.97 -1.01
CA PHE A 126 12.03 -25.89 -2.46
C PHE A 126 12.54 -27.22 -3.01
N LYS A 127 11.95 -27.68 -4.12
CA LYS A 127 12.40 -28.87 -4.86
C LYS A 127 12.67 -28.51 -6.32
N ALA A 128 13.86 -28.78 -6.79
CA ALA A 128 14.27 -28.52 -8.16
C ALA A 128 13.46 -29.38 -9.16
N HIS A 129 12.71 -28.72 -10.04
CA HIS A 129 11.89 -29.40 -11.07
C HIS A 129 12.70 -29.77 -12.32
N LYS A 130 13.90 -29.22 -12.49
CA LYS A 130 14.91 -29.50 -13.53
C LYS A 130 16.30 -29.21 -12.97
N ASP A 131 17.35 -29.57 -13.72
CA ASP A 131 18.70 -29.12 -13.42
C ASP A 131 18.75 -27.59 -13.52
N MET A 132 19.24 -26.92 -12.46
CA MET A 132 19.22 -25.46 -12.34
C MET A 132 20.36 -24.93 -11.50
N LYS A 133 20.66 -23.64 -11.67
CA LYS A 133 21.57 -22.89 -10.78
C LYS A 133 20.77 -22.20 -9.69
N ALA A 134 21.20 -22.31 -8.46
CA ALA A 134 20.75 -21.50 -7.35
C ALA A 134 21.85 -20.58 -6.87
N ALA A 135 21.53 -19.34 -6.60
CA ALA A 135 22.47 -18.34 -6.11
C ALA A 135 22.10 -17.90 -4.69
N ASP A 136 23.04 -17.96 -3.78
CA ASP A 136 22.91 -17.39 -2.44
C ASP A 136 23.18 -15.88 -2.49
N VAL A 137 22.36 -15.08 -1.78
CA VAL A 137 22.48 -13.61 -1.73
C VAL A 137 22.44 -13.09 -0.30
N LEU A 138 23.10 -11.96 -0.08
CA LEU A 138 23.19 -11.30 1.24
C LEU A 138 21.96 -10.45 1.53
N ILE A 139 20.78 -11.03 1.48
CA ILE A 139 19.52 -10.42 1.93
C ILE A 139 18.52 -11.51 2.25
N GLY A 140 17.80 -11.37 3.34
CA GLY A 140 16.84 -12.37 3.75
C GLY A 140 15.71 -11.79 4.58
N TYR A 141 14.98 -12.62 5.31
CA TYR A 141 13.86 -12.17 6.09
C TYR A 141 14.26 -11.29 7.28
N GLY A 142 15.48 -11.44 7.80
CA GLY A 142 16.02 -10.53 8.82
C GLY A 142 16.14 -9.08 8.34
N ASP A 143 16.20 -8.86 7.03
CA ASP A 143 16.20 -7.54 6.38
C ASP A 143 14.78 -7.08 5.99
N GLY A 144 13.73 -7.77 6.44
CA GLY A 144 12.35 -7.46 6.13
C GLY A 144 11.81 -8.10 4.84
N ILE A 145 12.55 -9.01 4.19
CA ILE A 145 12.06 -9.75 3.04
C ILE A 145 11.12 -10.87 3.53
N SER A 146 9.88 -10.88 3.04
CA SER A 146 8.90 -11.89 3.44
C SER A 146 9.35 -13.30 3.10
N ARG A 147 9.10 -14.26 3.99
CA ARG A 147 9.33 -15.70 3.75
C ARG A 147 8.31 -16.31 2.78
N VAL A 148 7.14 -15.71 2.65
CA VAL A 148 6.07 -16.14 1.74
C VAL A 148 6.21 -15.38 0.43
N GLN A 149 7.06 -15.84 -0.46
CA GLN A 149 7.40 -15.13 -1.71
C GLN A 149 7.37 -16.02 -2.95
N ASP A 150 6.40 -16.92 -3.03
CA ASP A 150 6.21 -17.82 -4.18
C ASP A 150 5.91 -17.11 -5.51
N LYS A 151 5.60 -15.81 -5.47
CA LYS A 151 5.28 -14.97 -6.65
C LYS A 151 6.28 -13.84 -6.91
N SER A 152 7.37 -13.78 -6.14
CA SER A 152 8.37 -12.74 -6.30
C SER A 152 9.51 -13.17 -7.22
N TYR A 153 10.19 -12.16 -7.76
CA TYR A 153 11.40 -12.39 -8.57
C TYR A 153 12.45 -11.33 -8.25
N ALA A 154 13.69 -11.66 -8.52
CA ALA A 154 14.78 -10.71 -8.56
C ALA A 154 15.30 -10.55 -9.98
N LEU A 155 16.04 -9.48 -10.23
CA LEU A 155 16.71 -9.26 -11.50
C LEU A 155 18.21 -9.54 -11.34
N CYS A 156 18.72 -10.49 -12.11
CA CYS A 156 20.15 -10.74 -12.22
C CYS A 156 20.61 -10.41 -13.65
N LYS A 157 21.44 -9.37 -13.81
CA LYS A 157 21.85 -8.87 -15.13
C LYS A 157 20.67 -8.65 -16.11
N GLY A 158 19.55 -8.12 -15.60
CA GLY A 158 18.33 -7.86 -16.39
C GLY A 158 17.40 -9.07 -16.57
N ASN A 159 17.82 -10.28 -16.23
CA ASN A 159 16.98 -11.47 -16.32
C ASN A 159 16.19 -11.69 -15.04
N LYS A 160 14.93 -12.12 -15.18
CA LYS A 160 14.10 -12.51 -14.04
C LYS A 160 14.55 -13.86 -13.51
N CYS A 161 14.82 -13.91 -12.20
CA CYS A 161 15.12 -15.11 -11.45
C CYS A 161 14.07 -15.27 -10.36
N SER A 162 13.51 -16.45 -10.20
CA SER A 162 12.61 -16.74 -9.10
C SER A 162 13.35 -16.63 -7.78
N TYR A 163 12.65 -16.17 -6.75
CA TYR A 163 13.25 -15.82 -5.49
C TYR A 163 12.68 -16.69 -4.38
N TRP A 164 13.57 -17.20 -3.53
CA TRP A 164 13.22 -17.99 -2.35
C TRP A 164 13.94 -17.45 -1.11
N ALA A 165 13.21 -17.03 -0.09
CA ALA A 165 13.80 -16.50 1.13
C ALA A 165 13.85 -17.55 2.25
N TYR A 166 15.00 -17.66 2.92
CA TYR A 166 15.17 -18.44 4.13
C TYR A 166 15.94 -17.66 5.20
N MET A 167 16.12 -18.24 6.40
CA MET A 167 16.42 -17.51 7.63
C MET A 167 17.64 -16.58 7.56
N TYR A 168 18.72 -16.96 6.90
CA TYR A 168 19.98 -16.23 6.86
C TYR A 168 20.44 -15.84 5.46
N GLY A 169 19.51 -15.81 4.51
CA GLY A 169 19.83 -15.49 3.13
C GLY A 169 18.66 -15.74 2.21
N SER A 170 18.92 -15.68 0.93
CA SER A 170 17.95 -15.96 -0.11
C SER A 170 18.62 -16.65 -1.27
N ALA A 171 17.88 -17.48 -1.99
CA ALA A 171 18.35 -18.12 -3.19
C ALA A 171 17.53 -17.68 -4.41
N PHE A 172 18.20 -17.59 -5.54
CA PHE A 172 17.61 -17.35 -6.87
C PHE A 172 17.90 -18.53 -7.78
N TYR A 173 16.99 -18.82 -8.65
CA TYR A 173 17.14 -19.85 -9.69
C TYR A 173 16.54 -19.42 -11.00
#